data_e09ecd052f5a309ed92e1cce94c88650
#
_entry.id   e09ecd052f5a309ed92e1cce94c88650
#
_cell.length_a   1.000
_cell.length_b   1.000
_cell.length_c   1.000
_cell.angle_alpha   90.00
_cell.angle_beta   90.00
_cell.angle_gamma   90.00
#
_symmetry.space_group_name_H-M   'P 1'
#
loop_
_entity.id
_entity.type
_entity.pdbx_description
1 polymer ?
#
loop_
_entity_poly.entity_id
_entity_poly.type
_entity_poly.pdbx_seq_one_letter_code
_entity_poly.pdbx_strand_id
1 'polypeptide(L)'
;LGVAQCALELGLNYAKQRKQFGKSIFGFPRIYGKLTAMVVDIMIARQLTWSAAREKDAGRRCDLEAGMAKLLASRVAWASADNSLQIHGGNGYAEEYPISRVLVDSRILNVFEGTGEIQAQIIARRILESNRPAAT
;
A
#
# COMPACT_ATOMS: atom_id res chain seq x y z
N LEU A 1 1.21 0.30 -6.31
CA LEU A 1 1.79 -1.02 -5.98
C LEU A 1 3.33 -1.00 -6.03
N GLY A 2 3.95 -0.41 -7.07
CA GLY A 2 5.41 -0.36 -7.21
C GLY A 2 6.12 0.27 -6.02
N VAL A 3 5.61 1.37 -5.48
CA VAL A 3 6.16 2.03 -4.29
C VAL A 3 6.12 1.12 -3.06
N ALA A 4 5.00 0.41 -2.84
CA ALA A 4 4.86 -0.54 -1.74
C ALA A 4 5.84 -1.71 -1.87
N GLN A 5 5.99 -2.25 -3.08
CA GLN A 5 6.95 -3.32 -3.38
C GLN A 5 8.38 -2.87 -3.15
N CYS A 6 8.76 -1.68 -3.63
CA CYS A 6 10.07 -1.08 -3.39
C CYS A 6 10.37 -0.94 -1.89
N ALA A 7 9.40 -0.43 -1.12
CA ALA A 7 9.52 -0.28 0.32
C ALA A 7 9.74 -1.64 1.03
N LEU A 8 9.00 -2.67 0.62
CA LEU A 8 9.17 -4.03 1.14
C LEU A 8 10.58 -4.57 0.86
N GLU A 9 11.08 -4.43 -0.37
CA GLU A 9 12.40 -4.90 -0.77
C GLU A 9 13.52 -4.20 0.00
N LEU A 10 13.43 -2.88 0.15
CA LEU A 10 14.38 -2.10 0.94
C LEU A 10 14.40 -2.55 2.40
N GLY A 11 13.23 -2.68 3.03
CA GLY A 11 13.10 -3.12 4.42
C GLY A 11 13.62 -4.54 4.63
N LEU A 12 13.28 -5.46 3.73
CA LEU A 12 13.73 -6.86 3.78
C LEU A 12 15.26 -6.97 3.64
N ASN A 13 15.83 -6.28 2.67
CA ASN A 13 17.27 -6.31 2.43
C ASN A 13 18.03 -5.71 3.61
N TYR A 14 17.57 -4.58 4.13
CA TYR A 14 18.16 -3.99 5.32
C TYR A 14 18.06 -4.91 6.53
N ALA A 15 16.90 -5.52 6.78
CA ALA A 15 16.68 -6.43 7.90
C ALA A 15 17.59 -7.66 7.87
N LYS A 16 17.92 -8.18 6.67
CA LYS A 16 18.86 -9.30 6.49
C LYS A 16 20.31 -8.91 6.81
N GLN A 17 20.72 -7.71 6.42
CA GLN A 17 22.10 -7.24 6.54
C GLN A 17 22.42 -6.67 7.91
N ARG A 18 21.50 -5.90 8.49
CA ARG A 18 21.70 -5.24 9.78
C ARG A 18 21.74 -6.25 10.91
N LYS A 19 22.79 -6.17 11.72
CA LYS A 19 22.95 -7.01 12.91
C LYS A 19 22.81 -6.19 14.17
N GLN A 20 22.05 -6.70 15.14
CA GLN A 20 21.95 -6.17 16.50
C GLN A 20 21.78 -7.35 17.48
N PHE A 21 22.33 -7.21 18.68
CA PHE A 21 22.26 -8.25 19.69
C PHE A 21 22.77 -9.62 19.18
N GLY A 22 23.86 -9.60 18.40
CA GLY A 22 24.55 -10.79 17.89
C GLY A 22 23.90 -11.50 16.70
N LYS A 23 22.76 -11.00 16.17
CA LYS A 23 22.07 -11.63 15.02
C LYS A 23 21.47 -10.60 14.06
N SER A 24 21.08 -11.06 12.84
CA SER A 24 20.31 -10.25 11.90
C SER A 24 19.01 -9.77 12.54
N ILE A 25 18.64 -8.50 12.31
CA ILE A 25 17.39 -7.96 12.85
C ILE A 25 16.14 -8.62 12.26
N PHE A 26 16.24 -9.26 11.08
CA PHE A 26 15.17 -10.08 10.53
C PHE A 26 14.65 -11.15 11.50
N GLY A 27 15.51 -11.69 12.37
CA GLY A 27 15.14 -12.71 13.36
C GLY A 27 14.31 -12.19 14.55
N PHE A 28 13.96 -10.91 14.60
CA PHE A 28 13.15 -10.37 15.68
C PHE A 28 11.65 -10.31 15.29
N PRO A 29 10.73 -10.76 16.18
CA PRO A 29 9.29 -10.80 15.89
C PRO A 29 8.72 -9.46 15.44
N ARG A 30 9.17 -8.37 16.03
CA ARG A 30 8.71 -7.01 15.66
C ARG A 30 9.15 -6.57 14.26
N ILE A 31 10.20 -7.17 13.72
CA ILE A 31 10.71 -6.89 12.36
C ILE A 31 9.99 -7.77 11.34
N TYR A 32 10.05 -9.10 11.50
CA TYR A 32 9.38 -9.98 10.53
C TYR A 32 7.86 -9.81 10.53
N GLY A 33 7.25 -9.43 11.66
CA GLY A 33 5.82 -9.13 11.71
C GLY A 33 5.43 -7.95 10.80
N LYS A 34 6.25 -6.88 10.76
CA LYS A 34 6.05 -5.75 9.82
C LYS A 34 6.19 -6.21 8.37
N LEU A 35 7.24 -6.97 8.06
CA LEU A 35 7.47 -7.49 6.70
C LEU A 35 6.34 -8.41 6.25
N THR A 36 5.84 -9.27 7.12
CA THR A 36 4.71 -10.15 6.83
C THR A 36 3.45 -9.36 6.53
N ALA A 37 3.12 -8.35 7.33
CA ALA A 37 1.98 -7.48 7.09
C ALA A 37 2.09 -6.78 5.73
N MET A 38 3.27 -6.23 5.40
CA MET A 38 3.51 -5.59 4.10
C MET A 38 3.27 -6.56 2.94
N VAL A 39 3.75 -7.81 3.02
CA VAL A 39 3.54 -8.84 1.97
C VAL A 39 2.05 -9.10 1.76
N VAL A 40 1.30 -9.30 2.85
CA VAL A 40 -0.15 -9.57 2.79
C VAL A 40 -0.90 -8.40 2.18
N ASP A 41 -0.65 -7.18 2.66
CA ASP A 41 -1.34 -5.97 2.19
C ASP A 41 -1.06 -5.68 0.71
N ILE A 42 0.20 -5.84 0.27
CA ILE A 42 0.59 -5.70 -1.14
C ILE A 42 -0.12 -6.74 -2.01
N MET A 43 -0.23 -7.98 -1.55
CA MET A 43 -0.93 -9.04 -2.27
C MET A 43 -2.41 -8.72 -2.43
N ILE A 44 -3.09 -8.28 -1.36
CA ILE A 44 -4.51 -7.90 -1.39
C ILE A 44 -4.72 -6.73 -2.37
N ALA A 45 -3.90 -5.67 -2.26
CA ALA A 45 -4.00 -4.51 -3.13
C ALA A 45 -3.75 -4.88 -4.61
N ARG A 46 -2.83 -5.81 -4.89
CA ARG A 46 -2.54 -6.32 -6.23
C ARG A 46 -3.73 -7.07 -6.81
N GLN A 47 -4.35 -7.97 -6.05
CA GLN A 47 -5.52 -8.72 -6.50
C GLN A 47 -6.71 -7.80 -6.81
N LEU A 48 -6.95 -6.81 -5.96
CA LEU A 48 -8.00 -5.82 -6.19
C LEU A 48 -7.73 -4.96 -7.44
N THR A 49 -6.48 -4.55 -7.65
CA THR A 49 -6.08 -3.79 -8.85
C THR A 49 -6.28 -4.63 -10.12
N TRP A 50 -5.89 -5.91 -10.11
CA TRP A 50 -6.12 -6.80 -11.23
C TRP A 50 -7.60 -7.09 -11.47
N SER A 51 -8.40 -7.17 -10.41
CA SER A 51 -9.85 -7.31 -10.54
C SER A 51 -10.46 -6.10 -11.25
N ALA A 52 -10.10 -4.88 -10.81
CA ALA A 52 -10.56 -3.64 -11.47
C ALA A 52 -10.14 -3.57 -12.95
N ALA A 53 -8.91 -3.98 -13.26
CA ALA A 53 -8.41 -4.01 -14.64
C ALA A 53 -9.21 -4.99 -15.50
N ARG A 54 -9.49 -6.20 -15.02
CA ARG A 54 -10.32 -7.18 -15.73
C ARG A 54 -11.75 -6.69 -16.01
N GLU A 55 -12.36 -5.97 -15.06
CA GLU A 55 -13.68 -5.35 -15.27
C GLU A 55 -13.61 -4.32 -16.40
N LYS A 56 -12.55 -3.49 -16.41
CA LYS A 56 -12.32 -2.49 -17.47
C LYS A 56 -12.12 -3.15 -18.83
N ASP A 57 -11.29 -4.17 -18.92
CA ASP A 57 -10.99 -4.89 -20.16
C ASP A 57 -12.23 -5.60 -20.73
N ALA A 58 -13.13 -6.05 -19.86
CA ALA A 58 -14.41 -6.65 -20.25
C ALA A 58 -15.48 -5.61 -20.65
N GLY A 59 -15.14 -4.33 -20.71
CA GLY A 59 -16.07 -3.26 -21.04
C GLY A 59 -17.15 -2.98 -19.99
N ARG A 60 -17.01 -3.51 -18.77
CA ARG A 60 -17.96 -3.29 -17.68
C ARG A 60 -17.68 -1.98 -16.94
N ARG A 61 -18.72 -1.44 -16.35
CA ARG A 61 -18.56 -0.27 -15.45
C ARG A 61 -17.76 -0.69 -14.21
N CYS A 62 -16.63 -0.03 -13.96
CA CYS A 62 -15.67 -0.43 -12.92
C CYS A 62 -15.20 0.74 -12.02
N ASP A 63 -15.98 1.81 -11.93
CA ASP A 63 -15.67 2.97 -11.09
C ASP A 63 -15.62 2.60 -9.58
N LEU A 64 -16.44 1.64 -9.13
CA LEU A 64 -16.37 1.10 -7.77
C LEU A 64 -15.04 0.38 -7.51
N GLU A 65 -14.72 -0.59 -8.35
CA GLU A 65 -13.51 -1.42 -8.25
C GLU A 65 -12.24 -0.57 -8.39
N ALA A 66 -12.23 0.37 -9.33
CA ALA A 66 -11.11 1.30 -9.53
C ALA A 66 -10.93 2.23 -8.32
N GLY A 67 -12.01 2.75 -7.76
CA GLY A 67 -11.98 3.56 -6.53
C GLY A 67 -11.44 2.79 -5.34
N MET A 68 -11.90 1.55 -5.15
CA MET A 68 -11.40 0.66 -4.09
C MET A 68 -9.91 0.33 -4.30
N ALA A 69 -9.51 -0.01 -5.52
CA ALA A 69 -8.11 -0.33 -5.84
C ALA A 69 -7.18 0.86 -5.56
N LYS A 70 -7.57 2.06 -6.01
CA LYS A 70 -6.78 3.28 -5.78
C LYS A 70 -6.67 3.62 -4.31
N LEU A 71 -7.78 3.58 -3.58
CA LEU A 71 -7.82 3.88 -2.15
C LEU A 71 -6.96 2.91 -1.34
N LEU A 72 -7.10 1.61 -1.59
CA LEU A 72 -6.33 0.60 -0.89
C LEU A 72 -4.84 0.67 -1.25
N ALA A 73 -4.50 0.70 -2.54
CA ALA A 73 -3.10 0.68 -2.98
C ALA A 73 -2.30 1.89 -2.49
N SER A 74 -2.91 3.08 -2.41
CA SER A 74 -2.25 4.27 -1.88
C SER A 74 -2.02 4.17 -0.36
N ARG A 75 -2.97 3.62 0.39
CA ARG A 75 -2.81 3.35 1.83
C ARG A 75 -1.72 2.31 2.10
N VAL A 76 -1.71 1.23 1.32
CA VAL A 76 -0.70 0.18 1.41
C VAL A 76 0.70 0.72 1.07
N ALA A 77 0.82 1.59 0.06
CA ALA A 77 2.09 2.23 -0.27
C ALA A 77 2.65 3.04 0.90
N TRP A 78 1.81 3.88 1.52
CA TRP A 78 2.18 4.66 2.69
C TRP A 78 2.57 3.76 3.88
N ALA A 79 1.72 2.80 4.25
CA ALA A 79 1.97 1.91 5.38
C ALA A 79 3.24 1.06 5.19
N SER A 80 3.50 0.61 3.95
CA SER A 80 4.72 -0.14 3.62
C SER A 80 5.97 0.73 3.72
N ALA A 81 5.92 1.98 3.24
CA ALA A 81 7.04 2.91 3.35
C ALA A 81 7.35 3.26 4.81
N ASP A 82 6.32 3.54 5.62
CA ASP A 82 6.45 3.82 7.06
C ASP A 82 7.04 2.61 7.82
N ASN A 83 6.50 1.42 7.60
CA ASN A 83 7.04 0.19 8.21
C ASN A 83 8.48 -0.08 7.81
N SER A 84 8.83 0.13 6.54
CA SER A 84 10.20 -0.05 6.06
C SER A 84 11.15 0.99 6.66
N LEU A 85 10.75 2.25 6.75
CA LEU A 85 11.53 3.29 7.44
C LEU A 85 11.74 2.93 8.91
N GLN A 86 10.70 2.44 9.60
CA GLN A 86 10.80 2.00 10.98
C GLN A 86 11.77 0.80 11.15
N ILE A 87 11.83 -0.12 10.18
CA ILE A 87 12.80 -1.22 10.14
C ILE A 87 14.23 -0.70 10.04
N HIS A 88 14.46 0.38 9.28
CA HIS A 88 15.77 1.01 9.16
C HIS A 88 16.20 1.76 10.44
N GLY A 89 15.25 2.08 11.33
CA GLY A 89 15.53 2.86 12.55
C GLY A 89 16.09 4.25 12.21
N GLY A 90 17.09 4.72 12.92
CA GLY A 90 17.71 6.02 12.66
C GLY A 90 18.24 6.20 11.23
N ASN A 91 18.71 5.12 10.61
CA ASN A 91 19.17 5.14 9.21
C ASN A 91 18.03 5.43 8.23
N GLY A 92 16.77 5.12 8.58
CA GLY A 92 15.62 5.44 7.76
C GLY A 92 15.32 6.94 7.65
N TYR A 93 15.82 7.73 8.59
CA TYR A 93 15.70 9.20 8.56
C TYR A 93 16.82 9.88 7.74
N ALA A 94 17.92 9.18 7.49
CA ALA A 94 19.05 9.72 6.75
C ALA A 94 18.80 9.70 5.24
N GLU A 95 19.14 10.79 4.54
CA GLU A 95 18.90 10.96 3.09
C GLU A 95 19.71 9.99 2.22
N GLU A 96 20.80 9.42 2.76
CA GLU A 96 21.63 8.40 2.12
C GLU A 96 20.89 7.07 1.91
N TYR A 97 19.82 6.84 2.68
CA TYR A 97 18.99 5.64 2.54
C TYR A 97 17.75 5.95 1.69
N PRO A 98 17.53 5.21 0.59
CA PRO A 98 16.42 5.48 -0.34
C PRO A 98 15.04 5.49 0.31
N ILE A 99 14.88 4.83 1.45
CA ILE A 99 13.58 4.68 2.11
C ILE A 99 13.00 6.01 2.61
N SER A 100 13.84 6.97 2.98
CA SER A 100 13.40 8.31 3.38
C SER A 100 12.63 8.99 2.25
N ARG A 101 13.17 8.93 1.03
CA ARG A 101 12.53 9.48 -0.17
C ARG A 101 11.30 8.69 -0.56
N VAL A 102 11.33 7.34 -0.48
CA VAL A 102 10.16 6.49 -0.77
C VAL A 102 8.99 6.84 0.15
N LEU A 103 9.23 7.14 1.42
CA LEU A 103 8.19 7.59 2.34
C LEU A 103 7.56 8.91 1.88
N VAL A 104 8.38 9.92 1.57
CA VAL A 104 7.89 11.22 1.09
C VAL A 104 7.08 11.05 -0.19
N ASP A 105 7.62 10.33 -1.18
CA ASP A 105 6.97 10.09 -2.47
C ASP A 105 5.68 9.28 -2.35
N SER A 106 5.57 8.40 -1.35
CA SER A 106 4.35 7.63 -1.12
C SER A 106 3.17 8.50 -0.67
N ARG A 107 3.44 9.64 -0.03
CA ARG A 107 2.40 10.53 0.51
C ARG A 107 1.51 11.12 -0.56
N ILE A 108 2.09 11.52 -1.70
CA ILE A 108 1.35 12.15 -2.79
C ILE A 108 0.27 11.23 -3.38
N LEU A 109 0.48 9.91 -3.31
CA LEU A 109 -0.47 8.93 -3.84
C LEU A 109 -1.86 8.98 -3.17
N ASN A 110 -1.96 9.51 -1.96
CA ASN A 110 -3.23 9.73 -1.27
C ASN A 110 -3.85 11.11 -1.55
N VAL A 111 -3.13 11.99 -2.24
CA VAL A 111 -3.52 13.40 -2.44
C VAL A 111 -3.93 13.66 -3.88
N PHE A 112 -3.19 13.15 -4.85
CA PHE A 112 -3.44 13.43 -6.27
C PHE A 112 -4.31 12.36 -6.96
N GLU A 113 -4.78 12.66 -8.18
CA GLU A 113 -5.58 11.76 -9.04
C GLU A 113 -6.82 11.19 -8.30
N GLY A 114 -7.49 12.08 -7.59
CA GLY A 114 -8.60 11.72 -6.69
C GLY A 114 -8.11 11.35 -5.28
N THR A 115 -8.29 12.28 -4.34
CA THR A 115 -7.87 12.07 -2.94
C THR A 115 -8.54 10.84 -2.34
N GLY A 116 -8.02 10.36 -1.21
CA GLY A 116 -8.62 9.25 -0.48
C GLY A 116 -10.10 9.51 -0.15
N GLU A 117 -10.45 10.77 0.17
CA GLU A 117 -11.82 11.22 0.47
C GLU A 117 -12.72 11.15 -0.78
N ILE A 118 -12.21 11.57 -1.93
CA ILE A 118 -12.94 11.47 -3.22
C ILE A 118 -13.18 10.02 -3.59
N GLN A 119 -12.19 9.15 -3.42
CA GLN A 119 -12.38 7.71 -3.67
C GLN A 119 -13.42 7.11 -2.72
N ALA A 120 -13.40 7.47 -1.44
CA ALA A 120 -14.40 7.04 -0.48
C ALA A 120 -15.82 7.51 -0.86
N GLN A 121 -15.96 8.74 -1.37
CA GLN A 121 -17.24 9.27 -1.86
C GLN A 121 -17.76 8.50 -3.08
N ILE A 122 -16.89 8.17 -4.03
CA ILE A 122 -17.26 7.37 -5.23
C ILE A 122 -17.75 5.99 -4.77
N ILE A 123 -17.01 5.32 -3.90
CA ILE A 123 -17.35 3.99 -3.36
C ILE A 123 -18.71 4.05 -2.66
N ALA A 124 -18.91 5.00 -1.73
CA ALA A 124 -20.16 5.14 -0.98
C ALA A 124 -21.36 5.36 -1.90
N ARG A 125 -21.24 6.24 -2.89
CA ARG A 125 -22.31 6.49 -3.88
C ARG A 125 -22.66 5.21 -4.63
N ARG A 126 -21.67 4.45 -5.09
CA ARG A 126 -21.90 3.21 -5.82
C ARG A 126 -22.60 2.14 -4.99
N ILE A 127 -22.24 1.99 -3.73
CA ILE A 127 -22.92 1.08 -2.78
C ILE A 127 -24.39 1.49 -2.61
N LEU A 128 -24.67 2.77 -2.47
CA LEU A 128 -26.05 3.28 -2.35
C LEU A 128 -26.88 3.07 -3.63
N GLU A 129 -26.27 3.26 -4.81
CA GLU A 129 -26.93 3.01 -6.10
C GLU A 129 -27.30 1.52 -6.26
N SER A 130 -26.41 0.61 -5.89
CA SER A 130 -26.63 -0.84 -6.02
C SER A 130 -27.70 -1.39 -5.05
N ASN A 131 -27.97 -0.69 -3.97
CA ASN A 131 -28.95 -1.08 -2.94
C ASN A 131 -30.28 -0.31 -3.03
N ARG A 132 -30.50 0.49 -4.08
CA ARG A 132 -31.82 1.11 -4.30
C ARG A 132 -32.83 0.03 -4.65
N PRO A 133 -33.99 -0.06 -3.94
CA PRO A 133 -35.08 -0.92 -4.35
C PRO A 133 -35.53 -0.50 -5.74
N ALA A 134 -35.87 -1.46 -6.60
CA ALA A 134 -36.49 -1.17 -7.89
C ALA A 134 -37.69 -0.25 -7.64
N ALA A 135 -37.74 0.89 -8.35
CA ALA A 135 -38.89 1.79 -8.28
C ALA A 135 -40.13 1.00 -8.70
N THR A 136 -41.04 0.76 -7.77
CA THR A 136 -42.37 0.17 -8.00
C THR A 136 -43.24 1.15 -8.78
#